data_b2cc76444450570debb194b9c987e005
#
_entry.id   b2cc76444450570debb194b9c987e005
#
_cell.length_a   1.000
_cell.length_b   1.000
_cell.length_c   1.000
_cell.angle_alpha   90.00
_cell.angle_beta   90.00
_cell.angle_gamma   90.00
#
_symmetry.space_group_name_H-M   'P 1'
#
loop_
_entity.id
_entity.type
_entity.pdbx_description
1 polymer ?
#
loop_
_entity_poly.entity_id
_entity_poly.type
_entity_poly.pdbx_seq_one_letter_code
_entity_poly.pdbx_strand_id
1 'polypeptide(L)'
;MQVIRLPRVAVGLLAPLVVAGCASSGGSSASGTSSSSAASSSSSAGASSSSPAGCTAKEATQPSAAATKPTLDVDGDGKPDTVWIATQPDADGGVPFGITTAAGGTFGTTIRSASPVARSVLVADVTGKGELIALASDNRQVLLYGISSCSFVPELNAQGQQYAFDLGFTGFGTGVGCVDADGDGTTDLVGLKYEPETNGVGTISRTIVELDGPQARNGATDTVTVTRASEADEAQSVSCGDVTLADDGVSSGP
;
A
#
# COMPACT_ATOMS: atom_id res chain seq x y z
N MET A 1 -22.66 44.72 5.11
CA MET A 1 -23.06 44.22 3.79
C MET A 1 -22.14 44.84 2.75
N GLN A 2 -21.21 44.09 2.23
CA GLN A 2 -20.32 44.56 1.16
C GLN A 2 -20.17 43.40 0.16
N VAL A 3 -20.73 43.60 -1.02
CA VAL A 3 -20.79 42.61 -2.10
C VAL A 3 -19.51 42.72 -2.93
N ILE A 4 -18.66 41.72 -2.90
CA ILE A 4 -17.47 41.65 -3.76
C ILE A 4 -17.86 40.91 -5.04
N ARG A 5 -17.76 41.58 -6.17
CA ARG A 5 -17.94 41.01 -7.52
C ARG A 5 -16.65 40.42 -8.02
N LEU A 6 -16.66 39.14 -8.41
CA LEU A 6 -15.58 38.46 -9.12
C LEU A 6 -15.64 38.70 -10.64
N PRO A 7 -14.50 38.86 -11.33
CA PRO A 7 -14.47 38.98 -12.79
C PRO A 7 -14.54 37.59 -13.46
N ARG A 8 -15.31 37.54 -14.54
CA ARG A 8 -15.38 36.43 -15.48
C ARG A 8 -14.14 36.42 -16.37
N VAL A 9 -13.43 35.29 -16.42
CA VAL A 9 -12.37 35.04 -17.41
C VAL A 9 -12.93 34.16 -18.52
N ALA A 10 -12.66 34.59 -19.76
CA ALA A 10 -13.17 33.99 -20.98
C ALA A 10 -12.40 32.73 -21.37
N VAL A 11 -13.15 31.78 -21.91
CA VAL A 11 -12.71 30.51 -22.49
C VAL A 11 -12.14 30.78 -23.90
N GLY A 12 -10.90 30.36 -24.12
CA GLY A 12 -10.28 30.28 -25.45
C GLY A 12 -10.31 28.84 -25.97
N LEU A 13 -11.07 28.62 -27.05
CA LEU A 13 -11.04 27.39 -27.84
C LEU A 13 -9.79 27.40 -28.74
N LEU A 14 -9.04 26.30 -28.77
CA LEU A 14 -8.09 25.99 -29.85
C LEU A 14 -8.33 24.55 -30.33
N ALA A 15 -8.55 24.42 -31.61
CA ALA A 15 -8.91 23.23 -32.35
C ALA A 15 -7.70 22.37 -32.75
N PRO A 16 -7.89 21.10 -33.16
CA PRO A 16 -6.83 20.10 -33.33
C PRO A 16 -6.23 20.12 -34.73
N LEU A 17 -4.94 19.78 -34.80
CA LEU A 17 -4.25 19.46 -36.07
C LEU A 17 -4.15 17.94 -36.23
N VAL A 18 -4.78 17.46 -37.31
CA VAL A 18 -4.69 16.07 -37.80
C VAL A 18 -3.51 15.99 -38.75
N VAL A 19 -2.60 15.05 -38.53
CA VAL A 19 -1.61 14.64 -39.54
C VAL A 19 -1.75 13.14 -39.78
N ALA A 20 -2.21 12.81 -40.95
CA ALA A 20 -2.23 11.48 -41.53
C ALA A 20 -0.91 11.26 -42.33
N GLY A 21 -0.32 10.09 -42.21
CA GLY A 21 0.86 9.68 -42.99
C GLY A 21 0.86 8.18 -43.25
N CYS A 22 0.80 7.80 -44.53
CA CYS A 22 0.62 6.48 -45.14
C CYS A 22 1.85 5.56 -45.10
N ALA A 23 1.59 4.29 -44.95
CA ALA A 23 1.83 3.06 -45.76
C ALA A 23 3.08 2.94 -46.65
N SER A 24 3.71 1.74 -46.56
CA SER A 24 4.23 0.89 -47.65
C SER A 24 4.81 -0.39 -47.00
N SER A 25 4.30 -1.57 -47.18
CA SER A 25 4.27 -2.56 -48.30
C SER A 25 5.62 -3.07 -48.78
N GLY A 26 5.77 -4.39 -48.74
CA GLY A 26 6.71 -5.22 -49.45
C GLY A 26 7.46 -6.20 -48.54
N GLY A 27 7.45 -7.51 -48.68
CA GLY A 27 7.26 -8.38 -49.79
C GLY A 27 8.24 -9.52 -49.71
N SER A 28 7.74 -10.76 -49.94
CA SER A 28 8.41 -11.94 -50.49
C SER A 28 9.19 -12.92 -49.61
N SER A 29 8.56 -14.02 -49.46
CA SER A 29 8.90 -15.45 -49.55
C SER A 29 10.35 -15.88 -49.84
N ALA A 30 10.82 -16.89 -49.08
CA ALA A 30 11.56 -18.03 -49.67
C ALA A 30 11.49 -19.26 -48.74
N SER A 31 11.07 -20.33 -49.34
CA SER A 31 11.04 -21.72 -48.79
C SER A 31 12.46 -22.30 -48.69
N GLY A 32 12.68 -23.10 -47.66
CA GLY A 32 13.90 -23.93 -47.54
C GLY A 32 13.65 -25.11 -46.61
N THR A 33 13.30 -26.22 -47.21
CA THR A 33 13.18 -27.55 -46.58
C THR A 33 14.59 -28.11 -46.33
N SER A 34 14.87 -28.59 -45.13
CA SER A 34 15.88 -29.63 -44.89
C SER A 34 15.61 -30.33 -43.54
N SER A 35 15.22 -31.58 -43.65
CA SER A 35 15.10 -32.55 -42.56
C SER A 35 16.48 -32.93 -42.01
N SER A 36 16.64 -32.97 -40.70
CA SER A 36 17.66 -33.78 -40.03
C SER A 36 17.15 -34.17 -38.64
N SER A 37 16.89 -35.45 -38.54
CA SER A 37 16.54 -36.15 -37.28
C SER A 37 17.80 -36.21 -36.41
N ALA A 38 17.71 -35.67 -35.19
CA ALA A 38 18.66 -35.92 -34.14
C ALA A 38 17.92 -36.34 -32.87
N ALA A 39 18.28 -37.47 -32.35
CA ALA A 39 17.72 -38.09 -31.16
C ALA A 39 17.87 -37.20 -29.93
N SER A 40 16.74 -36.90 -29.30
CA SER A 40 16.70 -36.17 -28.03
C SER A 40 16.83 -37.19 -26.89
N SER A 41 17.96 -37.18 -26.23
CA SER A 41 18.11 -37.71 -24.88
C SER A 41 17.37 -36.78 -23.91
N SER A 42 16.23 -37.22 -23.45
CA SER A 42 15.49 -36.55 -22.37
C SER A 42 16.23 -36.72 -21.03
N SER A 43 17.03 -35.75 -20.67
CA SER A 43 17.50 -35.55 -19.30
C SER A 43 16.35 -34.94 -18.54
N SER A 44 15.68 -35.74 -17.73
CA SER A 44 14.76 -35.27 -16.69
C SER A 44 15.60 -34.48 -15.68
N ALA A 45 15.71 -33.17 -15.86
CA ALA A 45 16.14 -32.28 -14.81
C ALA A 45 15.00 -32.27 -13.78
N GLY A 46 15.22 -32.95 -12.66
CA GLY A 46 14.37 -32.81 -11.48
C GLY A 46 14.36 -31.33 -11.11
N ALA A 47 13.20 -30.71 -11.22
CA ALA A 47 12.97 -29.41 -10.62
C ALA A 47 13.10 -29.59 -9.10
N SER A 48 14.28 -29.30 -8.57
CA SER A 48 14.41 -28.99 -7.15
C SER A 48 13.58 -27.74 -6.92
N SER A 49 12.41 -27.90 -6.34
CA SER A 49 11.69 -26.79 -5.72
C SER A 49 12.52 -26.34 -4.51
N SER A 50 13.52 -25.48 -4.75
CA SER A 50 14.09 -24.69 -3.67
C SER A 50 12.98 -23.77 -3.20
N SER A 51 12.48 -23.98 -1.98
CA SER A 51 11.72 -22.94 -1.27
C SER A 51 12.51 -21.64 -1.40
N PRO A 52 11.86 -20.51 -1.69
CA PRO A 52 12.58 -19.25 -1.74
C PRO A 52 13.36 -19.11 -0.43
N ALA A 53 14.63 -18.78 -0.54
CA ALA A 53 15.44 -18.48 0.62
C ALA A 53 14.91 -17.14 1.17
N GLY A 54 14.29 -17.16 2.33
CA GLY A 54 13.77 -15.97 2.97
C GLY A 54 14.85 -14.92 3.24
N CYS A 55 14.45 -13.76 3.70
CA CYS A 55 15.34 -12.66 4.03
C CYS A 55 16.30 -13.04 5.17
N THR A 56 17.59 -13.07 4.93
CA THR A 56 18.62 -13.40 5.92
C THR A 56 19.54 -12.23 6.27
N ALA A 57 19.55 -11.16 5.47
CA ALA A 57 20.36 -9.97 5.70
C ALA A 57 19.88 -9.20 6.94
N LYS A 58 20.84 -8.65 7.71
CA LYS A 58 20.56 -7.82 8.89
C LYS A 58 20.86 -6.36 8.55
N GLU A 59 19.92 -5.71 7.86
CA GLU A 59 20.03 -4.31 7.43
C GLU A 59 19.58 -3.33 8.50
N ALA A 60 18.84 -3.82 9.50
CA ALA A 60 18.44 -3.05 10.67
C ALA A 60 18.74 -3.82 11.96
N THR A 61 18.75 -3.10 13.08
CA THR A 61 18.87 -3.69 14.41
C THR A 61 17.58 -3.44 15.18
N GLN A 62 16.89 -4.51 15.55
CA GLN A 62 15.76 -4.42 16.45
C GLN A 62 16.24 -3.98 17.83
N PRO A 63 15.72 -2.84 18.38
CA PRO A 63 16.05 -2.42 19.73
C PRO A 63 15.63 -3.44 20.78
N SER A 64 16.39 -3.56 21.87
CA SER A 64 16.05 -4.45 22.98
C SER A 64 14.73 -4.07 23.67
N ALA A 65 14.35 -2.80 23.63
CA ALA A 65 13.08 -2.28 24.13
C ALA A 65 12.06 -2.09 22.99
N ALA A 66 11.95 -3.03 22.07
CA ALA A 66 10.94 -2.99 21.03
C ALA A 66 9.68 -3.79 21.46
N ALA A 67 8.51 -3.23 21.15
CA ALA A 67 7.28 -4.02 21.12
C ALA A 67 7.29 -4.87 19.84
N THR A 68 6.74 -6.08 19.93
CA THR A 68 6.74 -7.03 18.81
C THR A 68 5.39 -7.71 18.66
N LYS A 69 5.06 -8.12 17.44
CA LYS A 69 3.85 -8.89 17.11
C LYS A 69 4.12 -9.84 15.94
N PRO A 70 3.55 -11.04 15.92
CA PRO A 70 3.55 -11.86 14.70
C PRO A 70 2.88 -11.11 13.55
N THR A 71 3.39 -11.30 12.33
CA THR A 71 2.82 -10.75 11.11
C THR A 71 2.81 -11.80 9.99
N LEU A 72 2.45 -11.38 8.79
CA LEU A 72 2.44 -12.22 7.61
C LEU A 72 3.85 -12.77 7.29
N ASP A 73 3.90 -13.80 6.46
CA ASP A 73 5.13 -14.24 5.77
C ASP A 73 5.46 -13.18 4.70
N VAL A 74 6.40 -12.30 5.00
CA VAL A 74 6.74 -11.16 4.10
C VAL A 74 7.86 -11.49 3.12
N ASP A 75 8.56 -12.61 3.33
CA ASP A 75 9.69 -13.01 2.49
C ASP A 75 9.44 -14.31 1.70
N GLY A 76 8.24 -14.89 1.86
CA GLY A 76 7.79 -16.07 1.09
C GLY A 76 8.46 -17.37 1.49
N ASP A 77 9.05 -17.47 2.71
CA ASP A 77 9.69 -18.69 3.20
C ASP A 77 8.69 -19.72 3.75
N GLY A 78 7.41 -19.36 3.80
CA GLY A 78 6.30 -20.19 4.29
C GLY A 78 6.08 -20.11 5.79
N LYS A 79 6.70 -19.15 6.49
CA LYS A 79 6.56 -18.96 7.93
C LYS A 79 6.19 -17.51 8.26
N PRO A 80 5.36 -17.29 9.28
CA PRO A 80 5.06 -15.94 9.73
C PRO A 80 6.31 -15.25 10.29
N ASP A 81 6.41 -13.96 10.03
CA ASP A 81 7.46 -13.08 10.49
C ASP A 81 7.04 -12.30 11.73
N THR A 82 7.91 -11.41 12.20
CA THR A 82 7.66 -10.58 13.38
C THR A 82 7.85 -9.12 13.03
N VAL A 83 6.79 -8.32 13.12
CA VAL A 83 6.87 -6.87 13.08
C VAL A 83 7.26 -6.33 14.45
N TRP A 84 8.11 -5.31 14.48
CA TRP A 84 8.55 -4.66 15.73
C TRP A 84 8.55 -3.14 15.59
N ILE A 85 8.40 -2.46 16.74
CA ILE A 85 8.51 -0.99 16.83
C ILE A 85 9.25 -0.63 18.13
N ALA A 86 10.16 0.32 18.07
CA ALA A 86 10.86 0.82 19.25
C ALA A 86 9.87 1.49 20.21
N THR A 87 9.97 1.21 21.51
CA THR A 87 9.15 1.86 22.54
C THR A 87 9.70 3.21 22.98
N GLN A 88 10.88 3.58 22.51
CA GLN A 88 11.51 4.88 22.73
C GLN A 88 11.97 5.47 21.41
N PRO A 89 11.87 6.80 21.24
CA PRO A 89 12.44 7.47 20.08
C PRO A 89 13.95 7.29 20.00
N ASP A 90 14.50 7.39 18.79
CA ASP A 90 15.93 7.50 18.53
C ASP A 90 16.46 8.90 18.92
N ALA A 91 17.77 9.13 18.74
CA ALA A 91 18.42 10.39 19.08
C ALA A 91 17.87 11.60 18.29
N ASP A 92 17.27 11.36 17.14
CA ASP A 92 16.65 12.37 16.27
C ASP A 92 15.15 12.54 16.52
N GLY A 93 14.59 11.82 17.51
CA GLY A 93 13.19 11.87 17.88
C GLY A 93 12.28 11.01 17.00
N GLY A 94 12.84 10.23 16.08
CA GLY A 94 12.10 9.27 15.27
C GLY A 94 11.83 7.97 16.04
N VAL A 95 10.81 7.22 15.65
CA VAL A 95 10.51 5.91 16.22
C VAL A 95 10.83 4.83 15.19
N PRO A 96 11.93 4.05 15.37
CA PRO A 96 12.27 2.96 14.48
C PRO A 96 11.24 1.83 14.54
N PHE A 97 10.97 1.24 13.38
CA PHE A 97 10.18 0.02 13.26
C PHE A 97 10.77 -0.90 12.17
N GLY A 98 10.39 -2.14 12.19
CA GLY A 98 10.91 -3.09 11.21
C GLY A 98 10.26 -4.46 11.28
N ILE A 99 10.82 -5.35 10.50
CA ILE A 99 10.46 -6.77 10.46
C ILE A 99 11.71 -7.60 10.74
N THR A 100 11.55 -8.62 11.57
CA THR A 100 12.50 -9.70 11.73
C THR A 100 11.89 -10.96 11.14
N THR A 101 12.52 -11.52 10.12
CA THR A 101 11.99 -12.69 9.41
C THR A 101 12.30 -13.99 10.14
N ALA A 102 11.52 -15.02 9.88
CA ALA A 102 11.75 -16.35 10.42
C ALA A 102 13.09 -16.94 9.97
N ALA A 103 13.59 -16.50 8.81
CA ALA A 103 14.93 -16.85 8.31
C ALA A 103 16.07 -16.11 9.06
N GLY A 104 15.74 -15.14 9.93
CA GLY A 104 16.68 -14.41 10.78
C GLY A 104 17.22 -13.11 10.20
N GLY A 105 16.68 -12.66 9.07
CA GLY A 105 16.94 -11.33 8.52
C GLY A 105 16.20 -10.24 9.32
N THR A 106 16.66 -9.02 9.20
CA THR A 106 16.00 -7.86 9.85
C THR A 106 16.17 -6.63 8.98
N PHE A 107 15.07 -5.98 8.66
CA PHE A 107 15.05 -4.71 7.95
C PHE A 107 14.09 -3.74 8.62
N GLY A 108 14.29 -2.44 8.44
CA GLY A 108 13.51 -1.44 9.16
C GLY A 108 13.67 -0.03 8.60
N THR A 109 12.84 0.85 9.12
CA THR A 109 12.84 2.28 8.84
C THR A 109 12.37 3.06 10.08
N THR A 110 12.10 4.36 9.95
CA THR A 110 11.76 5.21 11.10
C THR A 110 10.57 6.08 10.80
N ILE A 111 9.58 6.10 11.70
CA ILE A 111 8.48 7.08 11.67
C ILE A 111 9.00 8.39 12.24
N ARG A 112 9.10 9.42 11.39
CA ARG A 112 9.47 10.77 11.81
C ARG A 112 8.22 11.63 11.90
N SER A 113 7.83 12.00 13.09
CA SER A 113 6.65 12.81 13.34
C SER A 113 6.80 13.59 14.62
N ALA A 114 6.29 14.82 14.64
CA ALA A 114 6.20 15.66 15.83
C ALA A 114 4.99 15.33 16.72
N SER A 115 4.16 14.34 16.36
CA SER A 115 3.02 13.91 17.17
C SER A 115 3.50 13.40 18.54
N PRO A 116 2.89 13.76 19.65
CA PRO A 116 3.30 13.30 21.00
C PRO A 116 2.75 11.91 21.36
N VAL A 117 1.86 11.34 20.54
CA VAL A 117 1.20 10.07 20.83
C VAL A 117 2.01 8.88 20.33
N ALA A 118 1.67 7.67 20.78
CA ALA A 118 2.28 6.44 20.34
C ALA A 118 2.22 6.28 18.81
N ARG A 119 3.24 5.63 18.25
CA ARG A 119 3.29 5.23 16.84
C ARG A 119 2.86 3.78 16.74
N SER A 120 2.22 3.42 15.65
CA SER A 120 1.80 2.05 15.42
C SER A 120 2.05 1.65 13.96
N VAL A 121 2.26 0.37 13.72
CA VAL A 121 2.50 -0.19 12.38
C VAL A 121 1.64 -1.42 12.19
N LEU A 122 0.92 -1.48 11.08
CA LEU A 122 0.21 -2.65 10.59
C LEU A 122 0.88 -3.12 9.30
N VAL A 123 1.14 -4.42 9.20
CA VAL A 123 1.56 -5.08 7.95
C VAL A 123 0.38 -5.85 7.39
N ALA A 124 0.12 -5.68 6.10
CA ALA A 124 -1.03 -6.30 5.45
C ALA A 124 -0.71 -6.71 4.00
N ASP A 125 -1.51 -7.62 3.47
CA ASP A 125 -1.56 -7.97 2.05
C ASP A 125 -2.84 -7.36 1.45
N VAL A 126 -2.70 -6.37 0.59
CA VAL A 126 -3.83 -5.61 0.02
C VAL A 126 -4.77 -6.53 -0.75
N THR A 127 -4.21 -7.36 -1.61
CA THR A 127 -4.98 -8.18 -2.56
C THR A 127 -5.18 -9.62 -2.11
N GLY A 128 -4.52 -10.03 -1.01
CA GLY A 128 -4.42 -11.43 -0.60
C GLY A 128 -3.58 -12.28 -1.55
N LYS A 129 -2.78 -11.66 -2.42
CA LYS A 129 -1.95 -12.34 -3.44
C LYS A 129 -0.47 -11.93 -3.35
N GLY A 130 -0.06 -11.33 -2.25
CA GLY A 130 1.32 -10.93 -1.98
C GLY A 130 1.63 -9.46 -2.31
N GLU A 131 0.64 -8.59 -2.41
CA GLU A 131 0.84 -7.15 -2.46
C GLU A 131 0.98 -6.60 -1.03
N LEU A 132 2.19 -6.75 -0.51
CA LEU A 132 2.50 -6.47 0.89
C LEU A 132 2.78 -5.00 1.13
N ILE A 133 2.11 -4.44 2.14
CA ILE A 133 2.28 -3.06 2.57
C ILE A 133 2.53 -2.96 4.09
N ALA A 134 3.09 -1.82 4.51
CA ALA A 134 3.07 -1.39 5.89
C ALA A 134 2.39 -0.02 6.01
N LEU A 135 1.44 0.05 6.92
CA LEU A 135 0.69 1.24 7.31
C LEU A 135 1.26 1.76 8.62
N ALA A 136 2.10 2.81 8.55
CA ALA A 136 2.80 3.36 9.70
C ALA A 136 2.11 4.64 10.20
N SER A 137 1.44 4.55 11.34
CA SER A 137 0.58 5.60 11.88
C SER A 137 1.24 6.41 13.00
N ASP A 138 1.00 7.71 13.00
CA ASP A 138 1.25 8.63 14.12
C ASP A 138 -0.06 9.18 14.73
N ASN A 139 -1.20 8.55 14.45
CA ASN A 139 -2.55 8.93 14.81
C ASN A 139 -3.08 10.24 14.18
N ARG A 140 -2.29 10.88 13.31
CA ARG A 140 -2.73 12.02 12.49
C ARG A 140 -2.71 11.69 11.02
N GLN A 141 -1.79 10.82 10.65
CA GLN A 141 -1.61 10.31 9.31
C GLN A 141 -1.12 8.87 9.36
N VAL A 142 -1.29 8.18 8.26
CA VAL A 142 -0.73 6.87 7.99
C VAL A 142 0.21 6.99 6.80
N LEU A 143 1.48 6.74 7.01
CA LEU A 143 2.49 6.68 5.96
C LEU A 143 2.42 5.31 5.29
N LEU A 144 2.43 5.29 3.97
CA LEU A 144 2.36 4.07 3.17
C LEU A 144 3.76 3.63 2.74
N TYR A 145 4.04 2.35 2.95
CA TYR A 145 5.24 1.68 2.47
C TYR A 145 4.84 0.39 1.75
N GLY A 146 5.41 0.12 0.60
CA GLY A 146 5.47 -1.21 0.02
C GLY A 146 6.51 -2.06 0.75
N ILE A 147 6.32 -3.38 0.79
CA ILE A 147 7.31 -4.32 1.31
C ILE A 147 7.78 -5.18 0.14
N SER A 148 9.04 -5.05 -0.22
CA SER A 148 9.64 -5.84 -1.30
C SER A 148 11.14 -6.00 -1.11
N SER A 149 11.68 -7.12 -1.55
CA SER A 149 13.12 -7.38 -1.51
C SER A 149 13.75 -7.14 -0.14
N CYS A 150 13.06 -7.58 0.93
CA CYS A 150 13.48 -7.42 2.33
C CYS A 150 13.67 -5.94 2.74
N SER A 151 12.82 -5.06 2.26
CA SER A 151 12.93 -3.62 2.50
C SER A 151 11.56 -2.96 2.54
N PHE A 152 11.46 -1.88 3.34
CA PHE A 152 10.34 -0.94 3.24
C PHE A 152 10.64 0.09 2.17
N VAL A 153 9.80 0.16 1.16
CA VAL A 153 9.87 1.14 0.08
C VAL A 153 8.82 2.21 0.32
N PRO A 154 9.18 3.46 0.62
CA PRO A 154 8.19 4.52 0.72
C PRO A 154 7.41 4.66 -0.59
N GLU A 155 6.09 4.57 -0.52
CA GLU A 155 5.25 4.86 -1.67
C GLU A 155 5.18 6.38 -1.87
N LEU A 156 5.37 6.85 -3.10
CA LEU A 156 5.46 8.27 -3.41
C LEU A 156 4.23 8.73 -4.18
N ASN A 157 3.70 9.88 -3.81
CA ASN A 157 2.65 10.55 -4.57
C ASN A 157 3.21 11.24 -5.85
N ALA A 158 2.33 11.77 -6.68
CA ALA A 158 2.71 12.45 -7.93
C ALA A 158 3.65 13.66 -7.75
N GLN A 159 3.81 14.18 -6.54
CA GLN A 159 4.73 15.25 -6.18
C GLN A 159 6.08 14.74 -5.68
N GLY A 160 6.28 13.41 -5.64
CA GLY A 160 7.49 12.78 -5.12
C GLY A 160 7.61 12.82 -3.59
N GLN A 161 6.53 13.12 -2.89
CA GLN A 161 6.46 13.04 -1.44
C GLN A 161 5.94 11.67 -1.02
N GLN A 162 6.30 11.19 0.16
CA GLN A 162 5.73 9.96 0.66
C GLN A 162 4.21 10.06 0.75
N TYR A 163 3.53 9.04 0.21
CA TYR A 163 2.08 8.96 0.25
C TYR A 163 1.61 8.77 1.70
N ALA A 164 0.62 9.55 2.09
CA ALA A 164 0.06 9.51 3.42
C ALA A 164 -1.47 9.64 3.36
N PHE A 165 -2.14 8.86 4.18
CA PHE A 165 -3.55 9.05 4.48
C PHE A 165 -3.67 10.04 5.63
N ASP A 166 -4.47 11.08 5.45
CA ASP A 166 -4.76 12.05 6.50
C ASP A 166 -5.86 11.49 7.42
N LEU A 167 -5.53 11.19 8.65
CA LEU A 167 -6.50 10.79 9.67
C LEU A 167 -7.10 11.99 10.40
N GLY A 168 -6.60 13.18 10.12
CA GLY A 168 -7.01 14.40 10.80
C GLY A 168 -6.72 14.37 12.30
N PHE A 169 -7.57 15.08 13.04
CA PHE A 169 -7.67 14.92 14.49
C PHE A 169 -8.82 13.95 14.78
N THR A 170 -8.82 13.31 15.95
CA THR A 170 -9.91 12.43 16.40
C THR A 170 -11.29 13.02 16.06
N GLY A 171 -12.10 12.27 15.32
CA GLY A 171 -13.45 12.69 14.92
C GLY A 171 -13.55 13.33 13.53
N PHE A 172 -12.49 13.30 12.71
CA PHE A 172 -12.55 13.77 11.32
C PHE A 172 -13.28 12.82 10.37
N GLY A 173 -13.58 11.60 10.82
CA GLY A 173 -14.31 10.64 10.02
C GLY A 173 -13.48 9.97 8.92
N THR A 174 -12.14 9.98 9.03
CA THR A 174 -11.24 9.41 8.01
C THR A 174 -10.56 8.14 8.50
N GLY A 175 -10.26 7.23 7.58
CA GLY A 175 -9.59 5.97 7.85
C GLY A 175 -8.91 5.38 6.61
N VAL A 176 -8.40 4.16 6.76
CA VAL A 176 -7.77 3.37 5.70
C VAL A 176 -8.36 1.98 5.73
N GLY A 177 -8.65 1.40 4.57
CA GLY A 177 -9.18 0.05 4.46
C GLY A 177 -8.65 -0.68 3.23
N CYS A 178 -8.92 -2.01 3.18
CA CYS A 178 -8.78 -2.80 1.96
C CYS A 178 -10.13 -3.45 1.68
N VAL A 179 -10.78 -3.04 0.59
CA VAL A 179 -12.09 -3.51 0.16
C VAL A 179 -12.13 -3.61 -1.36
N ASP A 180 -12.98 -4.48 -1.89
CA ASP A 180 -13.30 -4.50 -3.33
C ASP A 180 -14.18 -3.26 -3.63
N ALA A 181 -13.54 -2.18 -4.09
CA ALA A 181 -14.21 -0.90 -4.29
C ALA A 181 -14.71 -0.72 -5.71
N ASP A 182 -14.10 -1.39 -6.69
CA ASP A 182 -14.51 -1.32 -8.11
C ASP A 182 -15.34 -2.53 -8.57
N GLY A 183 -15.45 -3.57 -7.74
CA GLY A 183 -16.28 -4.74 -7.99
C GLY A 183 -15.62 -5.79 -8.88
N ASP A 184 -14.31 -5.80 -8.99
CA ASP A 184 -13.55 -6.75 -9.83
C ASP A 184 -13.27 -8.09 -9.13
N GLY A 185 -13.58 -8.20 -7.83
CA GLY A 185 -13.38 -9.38 -6.99
C GLY A 185 -11.99 -9.45 -6.35
N THR A 186 -11.21 -8.38 -6.45
CA THR A 186 -9.93 -8.19 -5.75
C THR A 186 -10.09 -7.03 -4.76
N THR A 187 -9.44 -7.09 -3.61
CA THR A 187 -9.48 -5.98 -2.66
C THR A 187 -8.50 -4.88 -3.07
N ASP A 188 -8.96 -3.64 -2.96
CA ASP A 188 -8.21 -2.42 -3.21
C ASP A 188 -7.80 -1.77 -1.91
N LEU A 189 -6.64 -1.13 -1.87
CA LEU A 189 -6.30 -0.19 -0.81
C LEU A 189 -7.12 1.09 -0.99
N VAL A 190 -7.84 1.51 0.04
CA VAL A 190 -8.71 2.70 -0.04
C VAL A 190 -8.48 3.67 1.11
N GLY A 191 -8.52 4.96 0.79
CA GLY A 191 -8.76 6.01 1.78
C GLY A 191 -10.25 6.13 2.03
N LEU A 192 -10.64 6.16 3.30
CA LEU A 192 -12.03 6.20 3.75
C LEU A 192 -12.37 7.57 4.34
N LYS A 193 -13.57 8.07 4.04
CA LYS A 193 -14.13 9.26 4.68
C LYS A 193 -15.59 9.03 5.01
N TYR A 194 -15.89 9.00 6.29
CA TYR A 194 -17.26 8.93 6.80
C TYR A 194 -17.86 10.35 6.96
N GLU A 195 -19.03 10.55 6.42
CA GLU A 195 -19.83 11.78 6.58
C GLU A 195 -21.16 11.41 7.25
N PRO A 196 -21.36 11.83 8.53
CA PRO A 196 -22.58 11.52 9.26
C PRO A 196 -23.77 12.34 8.74
N GLU A 197 -24.96 11.71 8.69
CA GLU A 197 -26.23 12.35 8.43
C GLU A 197 -27.11 12.43 9.68
N THR A 198 -28.18 13.21 9.61
CA THR A 198 -29.00 13.63 10.78
C THR A 198 -29.68 12.50 11.56
N ASN A 199 -29.69 11.26 11.08
CA ASN A 199 -30.39 10.13 11.69
C ASN A 199 -29.49 8.95 12.08
N GLY A 200 -28.18 9.15 12.24
CA GLY A 200 -27.20 8.07 12.52
C GLY A 200 -26.90 7.19 11.31
N VAL A 201 -27.45 7.53 10.18
CA VAL A 201 -27.09 7.04 8.84
C VAL A 201 -26.12 8.04 8.27
N GLY A 202 -25.16 7.59 7.47
CA GLY A 202 -24.20 8.45 6.82
C GLY A 202 -23.72 7.84 5.53
N THR A 203 -22.74 8.45 4.95
CA THR A 203 -22.08 7.92 3.77
C THR A 203 -20.58 7.75 4.00
N ILE A 204 -19.98 6.76 3.33
CA ILE A 204 -18.55 6.56 3.29
C ILE A 204 -18.10 6.76 1.84
N SER A 205 -17.26 7.76 1.62
CA SER A 205 -16.52 7.89 0.37
C SER A 205 -15.28 7.00 0.46
N ARG A 206 -15.08 6.14 -0.56
CA ARG A 206 -13.93 5.25 -0.68
C ARG A 206 -13.12 5.69 -1.89
N THR A 207 -11.89 6.13 -1.68
CA THR A 207 -10.98 6.52 -2.76
C THR A 207 -9.92 5.43 -2.93
N ILE A 208 -9.91 4.75 -4.05
CA ILE A 208 -8.91 3.72 -4.38
C ILE A 208 -7.52 4.37 -4.42
N VAL A 209 -6.53 3.69 -3.85
CA VAL A 209 -5.12 4.04 -3.98
C VAL A 209 -4.46 3.05 -4.92
N GLU A 210 -4.18 3.50 -6.14
CA GLU A 210 -3.49 2.72 -7.15
C GLU A 210 -2.00 2.66 -6.83
N LEU A 211 -1.45 1.45 -6.74
CA LEU A 211 -0.03 1.18 -6.52
C LEU A 211 0.63 0.78 -7.85
N ASP A 212 1.75 1.43 -8.19
CA ASP A 212 2.54 1.14 -9.40
C ASP A 212 4.04 1.23 -9.07
N GLY A 213 4.62 0.09 -8.69
CA GLY A 213 5.96 0.06 -8.11
C GLY A 213 6.02 0.93 -6.84
N PRO A 214 6.95 1.90 -6.74
CA PRO A 214 7.06 2.79 -5.57
C PRO A 214 6.15 4.03 -5.68
N GLN A 215 5.11 3.99 -6.49
CA GLN A 215 4.20 5.11 -6.71
C GLN A 215 2.80 4.78 -6.19
N ALA A 216 2.20 5.72 -5.46
CA ALA A 216 0.82 5.64 -5.02
C ALA A 216 0.04 6.88 -5.46
N ARG A 217 -1.13 6.70 -6.02
CA ARG A 217 -1.98 7.80 -6.48
C ARG A 217 -3.46 7.52 -6.21
N ASN A 218 -4.22 8.57 -6.00
CA ASN A 218 -5.66 8.44 -5.90
C ASN A 218 -6.24 8.06 -7.26
N GLY A 219 -6.98 6.97 -7.27
CA GLY A 219 -7.77 6.47 -8.38
C GLY A 219 -9.23 6.87 -8.30
N ALA A 220 -10.12 5.96 -8.66
CA ALA A 220 -11.56 6.17 -8.61
C ALA A 220 -12.06 6.36 -7.19
N THR A 221 -13.16 7.10 -7.05
CA THR A 221 -13.87 7.27 -5.78
C THR A 221 -15.32 6.83 -5.97
N ASP A 222 -15.82 6.03 -5.04
CA ASP A 222 -17.23 5.69 -4.92
C ASP A 222 -17.79 6.13 -3.57
N THR A 223 -19.10 5.95 -3.37
CA THR A 223 -19.78 6.29 -2.13
C THR A 223 -20.76 5.20 -1.76
N VAL A 224 -20.69 4.72 -0.52
CA VAL A 224 -21.61 3.73 0.03
C VAL A 224 -22.40 4.32 1.20
N THR A 225 -23.65 3.88 1.35
CA THR A 225 -24.50 4.29 2.47
C THR A 225 -24.19 3.44 3.69
N VAL A 226 -23.94 4.07 4.83
CA VAL A 226 -23.80 3.42 6.13
C VAL A 226 -25.16 2.96 6.63
N THR A 227 -25.26 1.68 6.98
CA THR A 227 -26.50 1.07 7.50
C THR A 227 -26.38 0.66 8.97
N ARG A 228 -25.15 0.56 9.47
CA ARG A 228 -24.82 0.14 10.85
C ARG A 228 -23.72 1.02 11.44
N ALA A 229 -23.77 1.26 12.74
CA ALA A 229 -22.75 2.05 13.43
C ALA A 229 -21.33 1.46 13.28
N SER A 230 -21.19 0.13 13.26
CA SER A 230 -19.90 -0.53 13.07
C SER A 230 -19.23 -0.17 11.74
N GLU A 231 -20.00 0.04 10.67
CA GLU A 231 -19.46 0.47 9.38
C GLU A 231 -18.86 1.88 9.44
N ALA A 232 -19.49 2.77 10.24
CA ALA A 232 -18.96 4.11 10.48
C ALA A 232 -17.68 4.06 11.33
N ASP A 233 -17.59 3.17 12.32
CA ASP A 233 -16.41 2.98 13.16
C ASP A 233 -15.26 2.39 12.34
N GLU A 234 -15.53 1.39 11.51
CA GLU A 234 -14.56 0.78 10.58
C GLU A 234 -13.98 1.82 9.61
N ALA A 235 -14.84 2.68 9.05
CA ALA A 235 -14.41 3.73 8.14
C ALA A 235 -13.53 4.82 8.77
N GLN A 236 -13.45 4.85 10.10
CA GLN A 236 -12.62 5.78 10.88
C GLN A 236 -11.43 5.07 11.54
N SER A 237 -11.17 3.85 11.15
CA SER A 237 -10.05 3.03 11.63
C SER A 237 -8.98 2.84 10.56
N VAL A 238 -7.89 2.20 10.92
CA VAL A 238 -6.87 1.74 9.99
C VAL A 238 -6.92 0.22 9.98
N SER A 239 -7.32 -0.34 8.86
CA SER A 239 -7.50 -1.79 8.67
C SER A 239 -7.11 -2.21 7.26
N CYS A 240 -6.99 -3.51 7.03
CA CYS A 240 -6.87 -4.06 5.69
C CYS A 240 -7.43 -5.49 5.73
N GLY A 241 -8.58 -5.68 5.10
CA GLY A 241 -9.33 -6.93 5.24
C GLY A 241 -9.69 -7.22 6.70
N ASP A 242 -9.31 -8.41 7.17
CA ASP A 242 -9.63 -8.87 8.53
C ASP A 242 -8.64 -8.36 9.60
N VAL A 243 -7.56 -7.66 9.23
CA VAL A 243 -6.55 -7.16 10.18
C VAL A 243 -6.75 -5.66 10.45
N THR A 244 -6.56 -5.27 11.72
CA THR A 244 -6.70 -3.88 12.16
C THR A 244 -5.43 -3.39 12.85
N LEU A 245 -5.17 -2.08 12.76
CA LEU A 245 -4.04 -1.48 13.47
C LEU A 245 -4.18 -1.63 14.99
N ALA A 246 -5.41 -1.62 15.51
CA ALA A 246 -5.68 -1.73 16.94
C ALA A 246 -5.39 -3.14 17.47
N ASP A 247 -5.83 -4.18 16.75
CA ASP A 247 -5.74 -5.55 17.23
C ASP A 247 -4.50 -6.28 16.71
N ASP A 248 -4.07 -6.03 15.48
CA ASP A 248 -3.00 -6.74 14.79
C ASP A 248 -1.74 -5.90 14.60
N GLY A 249 -1.84 -4.58 14.69
CA GLY A 249 -0.70 -3.69 14.63
C GLY A 249 0.19 -3.75 15.89
N VAL A 250 1.45 -3.36 15.74
CA VAL A 250 2.38 -3.16 16.85
C VAL A 250 2.45 -1.69 17.22
N SER A 251 2.46 -1.36 18.53
CA SER A 251 2.48 0.02 19.04
C SER A 251 3.72 0.31 19.87
N SER A 252 4.26 1.54 19.78
CA SER A 252 5.41 2.00 20.55
C SER A 252 5.08 2.32 22.02
N GLY A 253 3.82 2.32 22.38
CA GLY A 253 3.37 2.59 23.74
C GLY A 253 1.88 2.27 23.91
N PRO A 254 1.38 2.33 25.14
CA PRO A 254 -0.04 2.12 25.43
C PRO A 254 -0.90 3.27 24.89
#